data_aa6d0d3be2c698d08d801d5fe42594d5
#
_entry.id   aa6d0d3be2c698d08d801d5fe42594d5
#
_cell.length_a   1.000
_cell.length_b   1.000
_cell.length_c   1.000
_cell.angle_alpha   90.00
_cell.angle_beta   90.00
_cell.angle_gamma   90.00
#
_symmetry.space_group_name_H-M   'P 1'
#
loop_
_entity.id
_entity.type
_entity.pdbx_description
1 polymer ?
#
loop_
_entity_poly.entity_id
_entity_poly.type
_entity_poly.pdbx_seq_one_letter_code
_entity_poly.pdbx_strand_id
1 'polypeptide(L)'
;MKIEKKNILNLYNLPEKVFYCKKCTISNQRPRITFDQDGVCSACNFSELKEKKFDWKKRESELKKLCDKFRKKKGFDVIVPCSGGKDGSYVAHQLKYVYNMNPLCVTWSPLEGTEIGKKNLKSFIDSGFDHIMGTPDPKVTKKLTELSFKFLGDPFQPFIYGQYNFPLTVATQYNVSLIMYGENGEVEYGGDMKNAYKPTRTIDDQLNHYFSGVSPDDWLKHGLSENDLSKFQPPSS
;
A
#
# COMPACT_ATOMS: atom_id res chain seq x y z
N MET A 1 -24.80 10.70 3.56
CA MET A 1 -24.80 9.52 4.46
C MET A 1 -24.12 9.95 5.75
N LYS A 2 -24.74 9.78 6.92
CA LYS A 2 -24.01 9.97 8.19
C LYS A 2 -22.95 8.88 8.20
N ILE A 3 -21.66 9.21 8.39
CA ILE A 3 -20.66 8.22 8.74
C ILE A 3 -21.08 7.70 10.11
N GLU A 4 -21.83 6.62 10.12
CA GLU A 4 -22.21 5.96 11.36
C GLU A 4 -20.98 5.28 11.94
N LYS A 5 -20.90 5.24 13.27
CA LYS A 5 -19.89 4.43 13.97
C LYS A 5 -19.97 3.01 13.42
N LYS A 6 -19.02 2.62 12.59
CA LYS A 6 -18.98 1.26 12.07
C LYS A 6 -18.57 0.32 13.20
N ASN A 7 -19.39 -0.68 13.44
CA ASN A 7 -18.99 -1.79 14.32
C ASN A 7 -17.97 -2.64 13.55
N ILE A 8 -16.71 -2.49 13.89
CA ILE A 8 -15.59 -3.19 13.22
C ILE A 8 -15.76 -4.71 13.30
N LEU A 9 -16.29 -5.23 14.41
CA LEU A 9 -16.54 -6.67 14.56
C LEU A 9 -17.52 -7.16 13.49
N ASN A 10 -18.61 -6.44 13.30
CA ASN A 10 -19.63 -6.79 12.29
C ASN A 10 -19.13 -6.53 10.87
N LEU A 11 -18.43 -5.39 10.65
CA LEU A 11 -17.92 -5.02 9.33
C LEU A 11 -16.96 -6.06 8.75
N TYR A 12 -16.10 -6.62 9.58
CA TYR A 12 -15.09 -7.60 9.17
C TYR A 12 -15.43 -9.02 9.62
N ASN A 13 -16.62 -9.25 10.16
CA ASN A 13 -17.05 -10.55 10.70
C ASN A 13 -16.00 -11.15 11.65
N LEU A 14 -15.53 -10.33 12.59
CA LEU A 14 -14.48 -10.74 13.51
C LEU A 14 -15.05 -11.61 14.62
N PRO A 15 -14.34 -12.65 15.06
CA PRO A 15 -14.79 -13.52 16.12
C PRO A 15 -14.76 -12.82 17.49
N GLU A 16 -15.77 -13.10 18.33
CA GLU A 16 -15.86 -12.54 19.68
C GLU A 16 -14.74 -13.06 20.59
N LYS A 17 -14.40 -14.36 20.47
CA LYS A 17 -13.33 -14.97 21.26
C LYS A 17 -11.98 -14.74 20.62
N VAL A 18 -11.11 -14.02 21.32
CA VAL A 18 -9.74 -13.73 20.87
C VAL A 18 -8.82 -14.90 21.15
N PHE A 19 -8.07 -15.32 20.14
CA PHE A 19 -6.93 -16.22 20.28
C PHE A 19 -5.80 -15.81 19.33
N TYR A 20 -4.63 -16.38 19.50
CA TYR A 20 -3.41 -15.98 18.81
C TYR A 20 -2.78 -17.13 18.03
N CYS A 21 -2.11 -16.80 16.96
CA CYS A 21 -1.33 -17.77 16.18
C CYS A 21 -0.22 -18.38 17.04
N LYS A 22 -0.07 -19.71 16.98
CA LYS A 22 0.97 -20.43 17.72
C LYS A 22 2.39 -20.17 17.21
N LYS A 23 2.57 -19.59 16.00
CA LYS A 23 3.90 -19.29 15.42
C LYS A 23 4.28 -17.82 15.55
N CYS A 24 3.40 -16.87 15.23
CA CYS A 24 3.75 -15.45 15.14
C CYS A 24 2.95 -14.54 16.07
N THR A 25 2.09 -15.09 16.92
CA THR A 25 1.28 -14.35 17.91
C THR A 25 0.27 -13.34 17.34
N ILE A 26 0.03 -13.29 16.01
CA ILE A 26 -1.04 -12.48 15.45
C ILE A 26 -2.40 -12.99 15.95
N SER A 27 -3.33 -12.06 16.24
CA SER A 27 -4.66 -12.44 16.72
C SER A 27 -5.62 -12.74 15.56
N ASN A 28 -6.66 -13.53 15.87
CA ASN A 28 -7.78 -13.78 14.96
C ASN A 28 -8.70 -12.57 14.77
N GLN A 29 -8.41 -11.45 15.44
CA GLN A 29 -9.09 -10.17 15.26
C GLN A 29 -8.61 -9.40 14.02
N ARG A 30 -7.50 -9.84 13.39
CA ARG A 30 -7.09 -9.25 12.12
C ARG A 30 -8.12 -9.58 11.03
N PRO A 31 -8.64 -8.57 10.30
CA PRO A 31 -9.59 -8.81 9.21
C PRO A 31 -9.06 -9.81 8.17
N ARG A 32 -9.91 -10.73 7.74
CA ARG A 32 -9.64 -11.73 6.69
C ARG A 32 -8.57 -12.78 7.01
N ILE A 33 -7.97 -12.76 8.20
CA ILE A 33 -7.03 -13.80 8.61
C ILE A 33 -7.76 -15.12 8.83
N THR A 34 -7.14 -16.22 8.43
CA THR A 34 -7.63 -17.58 8.70
C THR A 34 -6.60 -18.38 9.48
N PHE A 35 -7.08 -19.43 10.16
CA PHE A 35 -6.24 -20.34 10.94
C PHE A 35 -6.52 -21.77 10.50
N ASP A 36 -5.48 -22.58 10.49
CA ASP A 36 -5.60 -24.01 10.26
C ASP A 36 -5.97 -24.78 11.55
N GLN A 37 -6.07 -26.11 11.43
CA GLN A 37 -6.42 -26.99 12.54
C GLN A 37 -5.38 -26.99 13.67
N ASP A 38 -4.12 -26.65 13.34
CA ASP A 38 -3.01 -26.58 14.30
C ASP A 38 -2.95 -25.22 15.01
N GLY A 39 -3.83 -24.27 14.66
CA GLY A 39 -3.86 -22.92 15.21
C GLY A 39 -2.75 -22.02 14.64
N VAL A 40 -2.29 -22.29 13.42
CA VAL A 40 -1.32 -21.48 12.69
C VAL A 40 -2.05 -20.58 11.68
N CYS A 41 -1.69 -19.30 11.63
CA CYS A 41 -2.36 -18.33 10.75
C CYS A 41 -1.96 -18.47 9.28
N SER A 42 -2.83 -17.98 8.39
CA SER A 42 -2.62 -17.99 6.95
C SER A 42 -1.33 -17.29 6.51
N ALA A 43 -0.86 -16.25 7.20
CA ALA A 43 0.41 -15.58 6.89
C ALA A 43 1.62 -16.50 7.14
N CYS A 44 1.64 -17.21 8.27
CA CYS A 44 2.70 -18.19 8.58
C CYS A 44 2.69 -19.36 7.58
N ASN A 45 1.51 -19.86 7.25
CA ASN A 45 1.37 -20.93 6.25
C ASN A 45 1.81 -20.47 4.86
N PHE A 46 1.50 -19.24 4.48
CA PHE A 46 1.98 -18.66 3.23
C PHE A 46 3.50 -18.48 3.20
N SER A 47 4.11 -18.05 4.32
CA SER A 47 5.57 -17.94 4.42
C SER A 47 6.26 -19.29 4.17
N GLU A 48 5.76 -20.37 4.77
CA GLU A 48 6.30 -21.72 4.51
C GLU A 48 6.05 -22.18 3.08
N LEU A 49 4.87 -21.91 2.52
CA LEU A 49 4.53 -22.22 1.14
C LEU A 49 5.48 -21.52 0.17
N LYS A 50 5.77 -20.23 0.43
CA LYS A 50 6.68 -19.41 -0.36
C LYS A 50 8.09 -20.01 -0.42
N GLU A 51 8.59 -20.53 0.69
CA GLU A 51 9.92 -21.14 0.75
C GLU A 51 9.97 -22.53 0.11
N LYS A 52 8.93 -23.35 0.29
CA LYS A 52 8.98 -24.77 -0.07
C LYS A 52 8.42 -25.09 -1.45
N LYS A 53 7.46 -24.31 -1.95
CA LYS A 53 6.68 -24.68 -3.14
C LYS A 53 6.77 -23.70 -4.31
N PHE A 54 7.30 -22.49 -4.11
CA PHE A 54 7.43 -21.54 -5.21
C PHE A 54 8.65 -21.85 -6.08
N ASP A 55 8.42 -21.98 -7.37
CA ASP A 55 9.49 -22.02 -8.37
C ASP A 55 10.00 -20.60 -8.63
N TRP A 56 11.01 -20.21 -7.87
CA TRP A 56 11.61 -18.87 -7.95
C TRP A 56 12.26 -18.58 -9.30
N LYS A 57 12.77 -19.60 -10.01
CA LYS A 57 13.34 -19.43 -11.36
C LYS A 57 12.25 -19.08 -12.35
N LYS A 58 11.10 -19.75 -12.26
CA LYS A 58 9.92 -19.42 -13.05
C LYS A 58 9.43 -18.01 -12.75
N ARG A 59 9.32 -17.64 -11.46
CA ARG A 59 8.88 -16.28 -11.04
C ARG A 59 9.83 -15.19 -11.54
N GLU A 60 11.14 -15.44 -11.48
CA GLU A 60 12.12 -14.50 -12.04
C GLU A 60 11.96 -14.34 -13.57
N SER A 61 11.73 -15.44 -14.29
CA SER A 61 11.47 -15.39 -15.73
C SER A 61 10.20 -14.59 -16.06
N GLU A 62 9.14 -14.75 -15.27
CA GLU A 62 7.91 -13.99 -15.41
C GLU A 62 8.16 -12.49 -15.15
N LEU A 63 8.94 -12.15 -14.13
CA LEU A 63 9.32 -10.77 -13.81
C LEU A 63 10.14 -10.13 -14.94
N LYS A 64 11.11 -10.85 -15.50
CA LYS A 64 11.90 -10.37 -16.66
C LYS A 64 10.99 -10.04 -17.84
N LYS A 65 10.07 -10.92 -18.18
CA LYS A 65 9.09 -10.70 -19.26
C LYS A 65 8.21 -9.47 -18.98
N LEU A 66 7.78 -9.28 -17.73
CA LEU A 66 7.02 -8.11 -17.32
C LEU A 66 7.84 -6.82 -17.49
N CYS A 67 9.07 -6.80 -17.03
CA CYS A 67 9.97 -5.66 -17.19
C CYS A 67 10.20 -5.33 -18.67
N ASP A 68 10.47 -6.33 -19.50
CA ASP A 68 10.68 -6.14 -20.95
C ASP A 68 9.44 -5.58 -21.64
N LYS A 69 8.25 -6.03 -21.23
CA LYS A 69 6.98 -5.52 -21.77
C LYS A 69 6.77 -4.02 -21.50
N PHE A 70 7.17 -3.54 -20.33
CA PHE A 70 6.94 -2.15 -19.91
C PHE A 70 8.16 -1.24 -20.10
N ARG A 71 9.29 -1.76 -20.52
CA ARG A 71 10.49 -0.98 -20.80
C ARG A 71 10.25 0.00 -21.94
N LYS A 72 10.60 1.24 -21.73
CA LYS A 72 10.48 2.32 -22.72
C LYS A 72 11.83 2.68 -23.32
N LYS A 73 11.79 3.28 -24.52
CA LYS A 73 13.00 3.86 -25.13
C LYS A 73 13.40 5.19 -24.49
N LYS A 74 12.45 5.90 -23.89
CA LYS A 74 12.66 7.21 -23.23
C LYS A 74 11.71 7.36 -22.06
N GLY A 75 12.15 8.09 -21.01
CA GLY A 75 11.35 8.36 -19.81
C GLY A 75 11.39 7.21 -18.80
N PHE A 76 10.47 7.24 -17.86
CA PHE A 76 10.37 6.24 -16.80
C PHE A 76 9.54 5.02 -17.24
N ASP A 77 10.00 3.86 -16.82
CA ASP A 77 9.36 2.57 -17.15
C ASP A 77 8.35 2.14 -16.08
N VAL A 78 8.63 2.51 -14.84
CA VAL A 78 7.92 2.02 -13.66
C VAL A 78 7.89 3.06 -12.55
N ILE A 79 6.77 3.15 -11.83
CA ILE A 79 6.66 3.89 -10.59
C ILE A 79 6.93 2.94 -9.43
N VAL A 80 7.76 3.37 -8.48
CA VAL A 80 8.05 2.60 -7.26
C VAL A 80 7.69 3.43 -6.03
N PRO A 81 6.61 3.10 -5.31
CA PRO A 81 6.35 3.69 -4.00
C PRO A 81 7.47 3.33 -3.02
N CYS A 82 8.20 4.34 -2.53
CA CYS A 82 9.38 4.14 -1.71
C CYS A 82 9.58 5.33 -0.77
N SER A 83 9.66 5.08 0.51
CA SER A 83 9.89 6.08 1.57
C SER A 83 11.32 6.08 2.12
N GLY A 84 12.27 5.42 1.44
CA GLY A 84 13.59 5.16 1.98
C GLY A 84 13.64 3.96 2.95
N GLY A 85 12.52 3.27 3.13
CA GLY A 85 12.46 1.99 3.85
C GLY A 85 13.04 0.84 3.01
N LYS A 86 13.38 -0.28 3.67
CA LYS A 86 14.09 -1.41 3.06
C LYS A 86 13.38 -2.01 1.84
N ASP A 87 12.07 -2.17 1.89
CA ASP A 87 11.32 -2.93 0.88
C ASP A 87 11.20 -2.15 -0.43
N GLY A 88 10.71 -0.90 -0.39
CA GLY A 88 10.65 -0.04 -1.58
C GLY A 88 12.02 0.25 -2.17
N SER A 89 13.04 0.49 -1.33
CA SER A 89 14.41 0.72 -1.78
C SER A 89 14.99 -0.52 -2.46
N TYR A 90 14.72 -1.71 -1.93
CA TYR A 90 15.16 -2.96 -2.54
C TYR A 90 14.51 -3.18 -3.91
N VAL A 91 13.20 -2.97 -4.04
CA VAL A 91 12.49 -3.07 -5.32
C VAL A 91 13.04 -2.08 -6.34
N ALA A 92 13.21 -0.82 -5.97
CA ALA A 92 13.78 0.20 -6.85
C ALA A 92 15.20 -0.18 -7.32
N HIS A 93 16.04 -0.66 -6.39
CA HIS A 93 17.40 -1.11 -6.70
C HIS A 93 17.39 -2.31 -7.67
N GLN A 94 16.58 -3.34 -7.41
CA GLN A 94 16.48 -4.50 -8.30
C GLN A 94 16.01 -4.09 -9.70
N LEU A 95 14.96 -3.29 -9.79
CA LEU A 95 14.43 -2.83 -11.07
C LEU A 95 15.49 -2.06 -11.86
N LYS A 96 16.24 -1.17 -11.21
CA LYS A 96 17.25 -0.34 -11.87
C LYS A 96 18.49 -1.13 -12.27
N TYR A 97 19.11 -1.84 -11.35
CA TYR A 97 20.45 -2.39 -11.53
C TYR A 97 20.46 -3.85 -11.99
N VAL A 98 19.40 -4.62 -11.71
CA VAL A 98 19.32 -6.03 -12.13
C VAL A 98 18.46 -6.18 -13.37
N TYR A 99 17.31 -5.50 -13.41
CA TYR A 99 16.36 -5.62 -14.53
C TYR A 99 16.48 -4.49 -15.57
N ASN A 100 17.43 -3.58 -15.39
CA ASN A 100 17.70 -2.48 -16.32
C ASN A 100 16.45 -1.66 -16.69
N MET A 101 15.64 -1.35 -15.69
CA MET A 101 14.49 -0.45 -15.77
C MET A 101 14.89 0.96 -15.35
N ASN A 102 14.11 1.96 -15.78
CA ASN A 102 14.23 3.34 -15.31
C ASN A 102 13.11 3.70 -14.33
N PRO A 103 13.26 3.44 -13.01
CA PRO A 103 12.22 3.70 -12.02
C PRO A 103 12.15 5.18 -11.66
N LEU A 104 10.91 5.70 -11.53
CA LEU A 104 10.60 6.92 -10.81
C LEU A 104 10.05 6.54 -9.44
N CYS A 105 10.78 6.90 -8.39
CA CYS A 105 10.39 6.62 -7.02
C CYS A 105 9.46 7.70 -6.49
N VAL A 106 8.46 7.32 -5.72
CA VAL A 106 7.47 8.27 -5.19
C VAL A 106 7.21 8.03 -3.70
N THR A 107 7.09 9.11 -2.94
CA THR A 107 6.74 9.06 -1.51
C THR A 107 5.57 9.97 -1.24
N TRP A 108 4.54 9.47 -0.57
CA TRP A 108 3.58 10.34 0.11
C TRP A 108 4.15 10.73 1.46
N SER A 109 4.16 12.02 1.76
CA SER A 109 4.74 12.56 2.99
C SER A 109 4.11 11.91 4.22
N PRO A 110 4.90 11.36 5.15
CA PRO A 110 4.36 10.82 6.39
C PRO A 110 3.74 11.93 7.25
N LEU A 111 2.82 11.56 8.14
CA LEU A 111 2.20 12.49 9.09
C LEU A 111 3.26 13.14 9.99
N GLU A 112 4.21 12.36 10.44
CA GLU A 112 5.36 12.79 11.22
C GLU A 112 6.60 12.01 10.76
N GLY A 113 7.60 12.70 10.28
CA GLY A 113 8.85 12.10 9.81
C GLY A 113 9.91 12.10 10.91
N THR A 114 10.43 10.91 11.27
CA THR A 114 11.58 10.82 12.16
C THR A 114 12.85 11.30 11.48
N GLU A 115 13.84 11.77 12.25
CA GLU A 115 15.14 12.19 11.70
C GLU A 115 15.87 11.04 10.97
N ILE A 116 15.74 9.82 11.48
CA ILE A 116 16.30 8.64 10.81
C ILE A 116 15.59 8.37 9.48
N GLY A 117 14.26 8.48 9.45
CA GLY A 117 13.48 8.31 8.21
C GLY A 117 13.86 9.33 7.15
N LYS A 118 14.05 10.60 7.53
CA LYS A 118 14.53 11.66 6.63
C LYS A 118 15.92 11.36 6.07
N LYS A 119 16.85 10.92 6.94
CA LYS A 119 18.20 10.52 6.53
C LYS A 119 18.18 9.33 5.59
N ASN A 120 17.36 8.33 5.85
CA ASN A 120 17.22 7.15 4.98
C ASN A 120 16.70 7.54 3.60
N LEU A 121 15.64 8.36 3.54
CA LEU A 121 15.10 8.83 2.26
C LEU A 121 16.13 9.67 1.49
N LYS A 122 16.84 10.59 2.18
CA LYS A 122 17.92 11.36 1.55
C LYS A 122 19.01 10.44 1.00
N SER A 123 19.51 9.50 1.79
CA SER A 123 20.52 8.53 1.37
C SER A 123 20.07 7.71 0.16
N PHE A 124 18.80 7.31 0.14
CA PHE A 124 18.21 6.60 -1.00
C PHE A 124 18.24 7.47 -2.27
N ILE A 125 17.81 8.74 -2.19
CA ILE A 125 17.81 9.66 -3.32
C ILE A 125 19.24 9.90 -3.80
N ASP A 126 20.17 10.20 -2.87
CA ASP A 126 21.57 10.46 -3.16
C ASP A 126 22.28 9.24 -3.80
N SER A 127 21.74 8.03 -3.64
CA SER A 127 22.26 6.82 -4.30
C SER A 127 21.87 6.72 -5.78
N GLY A 128 21.23 7.75 -6.35
CA GLY A 128 20.99 7.90 -7.78
C GLY A 128 19.60 7.53 -8.25
N PHE A 129 18.56 7.73 -7.44
CA PHE A 129 17.18 7.52 -7.83
C PHE A 129 16.44 8.85 -8.06
N ASP A 130 15.74 8.95 -9.19
CA ASP A 130 14.78 10.02 -9.40
C ASP A 130 13.60 9.85 -8.44
N HIS A 131 13.17 10.95 -7.81
CA HIS A 131 12.19 10.88 -6.74
C HIS A 131 11.23 12.07 -6.73
N ILE A 132 9.97 11.80 -6.46
CA ILE A 132 8.93 12.82 -6.24
C ILE A 132 8.26 12.57 -4.88
N MET A 133 8.14 13.64 -4.07
CA MET A 133 7.40 13.61 -2.81
C MET A 133 6.10 14.39 -2.95
N GLY A 134 4.98 13.74 -2.65
CA GLY A 134 3.67 14.36 -2.50
C GLY A 134 3.46 14.82 -1.06
N THR A 135 3.30 16.12 -0.87
CA THR A 135 3.02 16.71 0.46
C THR A 135 1.67 17.40 0.39
N PRO A 136 0.64 16.89 1.09
CA PRO A 136 -0.67 17.54 1.16
C PRO A 136 -0.62 18.76 2.07
N ASP A 137 -1.67 19.62 2.00
CA ASP A 137 -1.85 20.72 2.96
C ASP A 137 -1.93 20.17 4.40
N PRO A 138 -1.05 20.63 5.32
CA PRO A 138 -1.03 20.14 6.70
C PRO A 138 -2.34 20.42 7.45
N LYS A 139 -3.04 21.52 7.13
CA LYS A 139 -4.32 21.87 7.78
C LYS A 139 -5.42 20.90 7.38
N VAL A 140 -5.49 20.56 6.09
CA VAL A 140 -6.43 19.57 5.56
C VAL A 140 -6.11 18.20 6.13
N THR A 141 -4.83 17.81 6.12
CA THR A 141 -4.37 16.53 6.68
C THR A 141 -4.74 16.41 8.16
N LYS A 142 -4.50 17.47 8.98
CA LYS A 142 -4.87 17.49 10.39
C LYS A 142 -6.39 17.32 10.56
N LYS A 143 -7.19 18.02 9.76
CA LYS A 143 -8.65 17.93 9.82
C LYS A 143 -9.15 16.52 9.45
N LEU A 144 -8.62 15.93 8.37
CA LEU A 144 -8.93 14.57 7.99
C LEU A 144 -8.51 13.54 9.04
N THR A 145 -7.33 13.72 9.66
CA THR A 145 -6.85 12.87 10.76
C THR A 145 -7.79 12.92 11.95
N GLU A 146 -8.23 14.13 12.35
CA GLU A 146 -9.22 14.30 13.44
C GLU A 146 -10.53 13.58 13.12
N LEU A 147 -11.07 13.81 11.91
CA LEU A 147 -12.32 13.23 11.48
C LEU A 147 -12.23 11.69 11.37
N SER A 148 -11.17 11.18 10.76
CA SER A 148 -11.00 9.74 10.61
C SER A 148 -10.82 9.03 11.95
N PHE A 149 -10.07 9.62 12.88
CA PHE A 149 -9.97 9.09 14.23
C PHE A 149 -11.34 9.09 14.94
N LYS A 150 -12.09 10.21 14.83
CA LYS A 150 -13.41 10.36 15.47
C LYS A 150 -14.46 9.37 14.93
N PHE A 151 -14.47 9.15 13.61
CA PHE A 151 -15.53 8.37 12.95
C PHE A 151 -15.15 6.92 12.67
N LEU A 152 -13.86 6.64 12.44
CA LEU A 152 -13.36 5.31 12.09
C LEU A 152 -12.48 4.68 13.19
N GLY A 153 -12.01 5.48 14.16
CA GLY A 153 -11.01 5.02 15.12
C GLY A 153 -9.60 4.88 14.53
N ASP A 154 -9.41 5.34 13.29
CA ASP A 154 -8.15 5.24 12.55
C ASP A 154 -7.61 6.61 12.12
N PRO A 155 -6.54 7.13 12.77
CA PRO A 155 -5.94 8.40 12.40
C PRO A 155 -5.11 8.34 11.10
N PHE A 156 -4.81 7.14 10.60
CA PHE A 156 -3.96 6.96 9.41
C PHE A 156 -4.71 7.06 8.08
N GLN A 157 -6.03 7.12 8.09
CA GLN A 157 -6.85 7.14 6.88
C GLN A 157 -6.38 8.15 5.81
N PRO A 158 -6.07 9.42 6.13
CA PRO A 158 -5.58 10.37 5.12
C PRO A 158 -4.21 9.98 4.55
N PHE A 159 -3.33 9.42 5.38
CA PHE A 159 -2.06 8.90 4.91
C PHE A 159 -2.24 7.72 3.94
N ILE A 160 -3.17 6.83 4.25
CA ILE A 160 -3.49 5.66 3.40
C ILE A 160 -4.04 6.12 2.04
N TYR A 161 -4.93 7.12 2.00
CA TYR A 161 -5.39 7.69 0.73
C TYR A 161 -4.24 8.14 -0.16
N GLY A 162 -3.35 8.95 0.39
CA GLY A 162 -2.19 9.45 -0.37
C GLY A 162 -1.23 8.34 -0.77
N GLN A 163 -0.97 7.40 0.12
CA GLN A 163 -0.06 6.27 -0.14
C GLN A 163 -0.51 5.42 -1.34
N TYR A 164 -1.82 5.30 -1.55
CA TYR A 164 -2.38 4.52 -2.66
C TYR A 164 -2.66 5.37 -3.91
N ASN A 165 -3.18 6.58 -3.75
CA ASN A 165 -3.64 7.39 -4.87
C ASN A 165 -2.51 8.23 -5.50
N PHE A 166 -1.53 8.68 -4.72
CA PHE A 166 -0.42 9.47 -5.24
C PHE A 166 0.46 8.73 -6.26
N PRO A 167 0.83 7.47 -6.07
CA PRO A 167 1.54 6.70 -7.11
C PRO A 167 0.76 6.60 -8.41
N LEU A 168 -0.58 6.45 -8.35
CA LEU A 168 -1.44 6.44 -9.53
C LEU A 168 -1.45 7.80 -10.25
N THR A 169 -1.54 8.89 -9.48
CA THR A 169 -1.49 10.26 -10.03
C THR A 169 -0.17 10.51 -10.75
N VAL A 170 0.96 10.17 -10.13
CA VAL A 170 2.27 10.32 -10.78
C VAL A 170 2.40 9.41 -12.00
N ALA A 171 1.92 8.17 -11.92
CA ALA A 171 1.92 7.23 -13.05
C ALA A 171 1.16 7.81 -14.26
N THR A 172 -0.02 8.40 -14.02
CA THR A 172 -0.80 9.08 -15.07
C THR A 172 -0.07 10.30 -15.63
N GLN A 173 0.47 11.17 -14.78
CA GLN A 173 1.20 12.38 -15.20
C GLN A 173 2.43 12.07 -16.06
N TYR A 174 3.16 11.00 -15.74
CA TYR A 174 4.36 10.59 -16.48
C TYR A 174 4.07 9.52 -17.55
N ASN A 175 2.79 9.20 -17.78
CA ASN A 175 2.37 8.16 -18.72
C ASN A 175 3.08 6.82 -18.48
N VAL A 176 3.18 6.39 -17.21
CA VAL A 176 3.79 5.13 -16.81
C VAL A 176 2.70 4.14 -16.44
N SER A 177 2.68 2.99 -17.11
CA SER A 177 1.61 1.98 -16.96
C SER A 177 1.93 0.86 -15.94
N LEU A 178 3.09 0.92 -15.31
CA LEU A 178 3.52 -0.09 -14.33
C LEU A 178 3.83 0.57 -12.99
N ILE A 179 3.23 0.06 -11.92
CA ILE A 179 3.59 0.41 -10.54
C ILE A 179 4.02 -0.87 -9.82
N MET A 180 5.21 -0.85 -9.21
CA MET A 180 5.74 -1.99 -8.46
C MET A 180 5.87 -1.63 -6.98
N TYR A 181 5.08 -2.30 -6.15
CA TYR A 181 5.11 -2.13 -4.69
C TYR A 181 6.13 -3.06 -4.04
N GLY A 182 6.76 -2.60 -2.97
CA GLY A 182 7.68 -3.40 -2.14
C GLY A 182 6.97 -4.37 -1.19
N GLU A 183 5.66 -4.28 -1.06
CA GLU A 183 4.87 -5.04 -0.09
C GLU A 183 3.65 -5.68 -0.74
N ASN A 184 3.32 -6.89 -0.29
CA ASN A 184 2.04 -7.53 -0.58
C ASN A 184 1.23 -7.64 0.73
N GLY A 185 0.45 -6.61 1.02
CA GLY A 185 -0.32 -6.50 2.26
C GLY A 185 -1.38 -7.57 2.49
N GLU A 186 -1.74 -8.37 1.46
CA GLU A 186 -2.73 -9.42 1.63
C GLU A 186 -2.12 -10.69 2.24
N VAL A 187 -1.16 -11.28 1.58
CA VAL A 187 -0.65 -12.61 1.96
C VAL A 187 0.44 -12.55 3.02
N GLU A 188 1.24 -11.50 3.04
CA GLU A 188 2.33 -11.35 4.02
C GLU A 188 1.81 -11.06 5.42
N TYR A 189 0.66 -10.41 5.52
CA TYR A 189 0.04 -10.03 6.79
C TYR A 189 -1.26 -10.79 7.10
N GLY A 190 -1.57 -11.86 6.35
CA GLY A 190 -2.73 -12.70 6.60
C GLY A 190 -4.06 -12.13 6.15
N GLY A 191 -4.07 -11.42 5.01
CA GLY A 191 -5.28 -10.99 4.33
C GLY A 191 -5.98 -12.11 3.56
N ASP A 192 -6.81 -11.78 2.57
CA ASP A 192 -7.56 -12.77 1.80
C ASP A 192 -6.63 -13.59 0.91
N MET A 193 -6.49 -14.87 1.22
CA MET A 193 -5.66 -15.82 0.47
C MET A 193 -6.10 -16.01 -0.99
N LYS A 194 -7.34 -15.63 -1.36
CA LYS A 194 -7.79 -15.61 -2.76
C LYS A 194 -6.97 -14.64 -3.61
N ASN A 195 -6.36 -13.63 -2.99
CA ASN A 195 -5.52 -12.63 -3.62
C ASN A 195 -4.03 -13.03 -3.67
N ALA A 196 -3.65 -14.18 -3.09
CA ALA A 196 -2.25 -14.61 -2.96
C ALA A 196 -1.48 -14.68 -4.29
N TYR A 197 -2.17 -15.01 -5.36
CA TYR A 197 -1.57 -15.17 -6.69
C TYR A 197 -1.99 -14.10 -7.69
N LYS A 198 -2.79 -13.12 -7.26
CA LYS A 198 -3.19 -12.00 -8.13
C LYS A 198 -2.03 -11.00 -8.23
N PRO A 199 -1.53 -10.70 -9.43
CA PRO A 199 -0.43 -9.75 -9.62
C PRO A 199 -0.87 -8.29 -9.53
N THR A 200 -2.18 -8.04 -9.53
CA THR A 200 -2.77 -6.69 -9.57
C THR A 200 -3.84 -6.53 -8.51
N ARG A 201 -4.06 -5.31 -8.07
CA ARG A 201 -5.18 -4.90 -7.22
C ARG A 201 -6.21 -4.15 -8.05
N THR A 202 -7.47 -4.23 -7.64
CA THR A 202 -8.55 -3.41 -8.20
C THR A 202 -8.80 -2.17 -7.34
N ILE A 203 -9.45 -1.15 -7.91
CA ILE A 203 -9.89 0.04 -7.15
C ILE A 203 -10.90 -0.36 -6.08
N ASP A 204 -11.76 -1.35 -6.37
CA ASP A 204 -12.73 -1.86 -5.40
C ASP A 204 -12.06 -2.55 -4.20
N ASP A 205 -11.01 -3.34 -4.43
CA ASP A 205 -10.20 -3.91 -3.34
C ASP A 205 -9.56 -2.81 -2.49
N GLN A 206 -9.11 -1.72 -3.12
CA GLN A 206 -8.53 -0.59 -2.44
C GLN A 206 -9.55 0.13 -1.54
N LEU A 207 -10.72 0.45 -2.08
CA LEU A 207 -11.80 1.10 -1.34
C LEU A 207 -12.28 0.24 -0.16
N ASN A 208 -12.56 -1.03 -0.41
CA ASN A 208 -13.21 -1.88 0.58
C ASN A 208 -12.25 -2.36 1.68
N HIS A 209 -10.97 -2.58 1.35
CA HIS A 209 -10.02 -3.19 2.28
C HIS A 209 -9.08 -2.18 2.93
N TYR A 210 -8.57 -1.23 2.13
CA TYR A 210 -7.58 -0.27 2.64
C TYR A 210 -8.21 1.04 3.11
N PHE A 211 -9.29 1.48 2.45
CA PHE A 211 -10.00 2.71 2.82
C PHE A 211 -11.17 2.45 3.77
N SER A 212 -11.31 1.26 4.30
CA SER A 212 -12.40 0.90 5.22
C SER A 212 -13.81 1.19 4.65
N GLY A 213 -13.94 1.16 3.33
CA GLY A 213 -15.17 1.51 2.60
C GLY A 213 -15.54 2.99 2.70
N VAL A 214 -14.58 3.88 2.99
CA VAL A 214 -14.76 5.34 3.06
C VAL A 214 -13.85 5.99 2.04
N SER A 215 -14.45 6.60 1.02
CA SER A 215 -13.73 7.35 0.00
C SER A 215 -13.35 8.75 0.49
N PRO A 216 -12.41 9.45 -0.16
CA PRO A 216 -12.16 10.86 0.16
C PRO A 216 -13.40 11.74 0.06
N ASP A 217 -14.34 11.49 -0.87
CA ASP A 217 -15.57 12.28 -1.05
C ASP A 217 -16.55 12.16 0.13
N ASP A 218 -16.48 11.09 0.90
CA ASP A 218 -17.33 10.93 2.08
C ASP A 218 -17.08 12.04 3.13
N TRP A 219 -15.91 12.68 3.09
CA TRP A 219 -15.53 13.75 4.01
C TRP A 219 -16.04 15.15 3.64
N LEU A 220 -16.58 15.33 2.42
CA LEU A 220 -17.21 16.60 1.99
C LEU A 220 -18.29 17.07 2.97
N LYS A 221 -19.04 16.14 3.54
CA LYS A 221 -20.12 16.40 4.51
C LYS A 221 -19.64 16.87 5.89
N HIS A 222 -18.32 16.87 6.08
CA HIS A 222 -17.68 17.24 7.34
C HIS A 222 -16.90 18.57 7.26
N GLY A 223 -17.27 19.43 6.28
CA GLY A 223 -16.72 20.78 6.15
C GLY A 223 -15.37 20.85 5.44
N LEU A 224 -15.08 19.86 4.61
CA LEU A 224 -13.99 19.87 3.63
C LEU A 224 -14.57 20.15 2.24
N SER A 225 -13.83 20.84 1.39
CA SER A 225 -14.19 21.09 0.00
C SER A 225 -13.57 20.06 -0.94
N GLU A 226 -14.07 19.98 -2.18
CA GLU A 226 -13.45 19.17 -3.24
C GLU A 226 -11.98 19.55 -3.47
N ASN A 227 -11.68 20.85 -3.39
CA ASN A 227 -10.30 21.32 -3.53
C ASN A 227 -9.38 20.82 -2.40
N ASP A 228 -9.86 20.80 -1.15
CA ASP A 228 -9.13 20.24 -0.02
C ASP A 228 -8.81 18.77 -0.24
N LEU A 229 -9.76 18.03 -0.79
CA LEU A 229 -9.66 16.59 -0.99
C LEU A 229 -8.95 16.19 -2.28
N SER A 230 -8.70 17.13 -3.20
CA SER A 230 -8.17 16.86 -4.54
C SER A 230 -6.87 16.04 -4.56
N LYS A 231 -5.98 16.27 -3.57
CA LYS A 231 -4.71 15.54 -3.46
C LYS A 231 -4.85 14.11 -2.91
N PHE A 232 -5.99 13.80 -2.32
CA PHE A 232 -6.29 12.49 -1.75
C PHE A 232 -7.11 11.60 -2.69
N GLN A 233 -7.59 12.16 -3.80
CA GLN A 233 -8.36 11.46 -4.82
C GLN A 233 -7.47 10.60 -5.74
N PRO A 234 -7.99 9.50 -6.29
CA PRO A 234 -7.35 8.86 -7.43
C PRO A 234 -7.33 9.83 -8.63
N PRO A 235 -6.43 9.65 -9.59
CA PRO A 235 -6.45 10.45 -10.82
C PRO A 235 -7.79 10.27 -11.54
N SER A 236 -8.29 11.36 -12.14
CA SER A 236 -9.42 11.29 -13.05
C SER A 236 -9.02 10.45 -14.27
N SER A 237 -9.93 9.55 -14.69
CA SER A 237 -9.78 8.70 -15.88
C SER A 237 -9.71 9.52 -17.18
#